data_bcdafddc7e20191c10cf37bf39256847
#
_entry.id   bcdafddc7e20191c10cf37bf39256847
#
_cell.length_a   1.000
_cell.length_b   1.000
_cell.length_c   1.000
_cell.angle_alpha   90.00
_cell.angle_beta   90.00
_cell.angle_gamma   90.00
#
_symmetry.space_group_name_H-M   'P 1'
#
loop_
_entity.id
_entity.type
_entity.pdbx_description
1 polymer ?
#
loop_
_entity_poly.entity_id
_entity_poly.type
_entity_poly.pdbx_seq_one_letter_code
_entity_poly.pdbx_strand_id
1 'polypeptide(L)' 'MNPNVIRENLNAHIGERVMVKIYGMRNKTDSFVGTLKDIYPQIFTVDTGATLKSFSYSDIINGEVVLSFI' A
#
# COMPACT_ATOMS: atom_id res chain seq x y z
N MET A 1 -2.13 -15.13 3.80
CA MET A 1 -0.85 -14.40 3.76
C MET A 1 -0.58 -13.77 5.11
N ASN A 2 0.67 -13.72 5.51
CA ASN A 2 1.08 -13.27 6.83
C ASN A 2 1.50 -11.79 6.76
N PRO A 3 1.05 -10.93 7.69
CA PRO A 3 1.49 -9.53 7.69
C PRO A 3 3.01 -9.35 7.72
N ASN A 4 3.73 -10.25 8.34
CA ASN A 4 5.20 -10.18 8.37
C ASN A 4 5.82 -10.36 6.99
N VAL A 5 5.24 -11.24 6.17
CA VAL A 5 5.72 -11.46 4.79
C VAL A 5 5.49 -10.20 3.96
N ILE A 6 4.31 -9.58 4.09
CA ILE A 6 4.00 -8.34 3.40
C ILE A 6 4.97 -7.24 3.82
N ARG A 7 5.20 -7.11 5.12
CA ARG A 7 6.11 -6.08 5.66
C ARG A 7 7.53 -6.26 5.14
N GLU A 8 8.02 -7.49 5.09
CA GLU A 8 9.35 -7.78 4.55
C GLU A 8 9.46 -7.41 3.08
N ASN A 9 8.45 -7.77 2.29
CA ASN A 9 8.42 -7.43 0.88
C ASN A 9 8.42 -5.91 0.66
N LEU A 10 7.58 -5.20 1.39
CA LEU A 10 7.50 -3.75 1.26
C LEU A 10 8.78 -3.07 1.75
N ASN A 11 9.39 -3.60 2.79
CA ASN A 11 10.61 -3.02 3.34
C ASN A 11 11.75 -3.04 2.32
N ALA A 12 11.76 -4.02 1.44
CA ALA A 12 12.76 -4.10 0.37
C ALA A 12 12.51 -3.08 -0.75
N HIS A 13 11.34 -2.44 -0.77
CA HIS A 13 10.93 -1.51 -1.83
C HIS A 13 10.70 -0.09 -1.34
N ILE A 14 11.17 0.27 -0.14
CA ILE A 14 11.06 1.63 0.37
C ILE A 14 11.76 2.59 -0.59
N GLY A 15 11.08 3.68 -0.91
CA GLY A 15 11.59 4.68 -1.85
C GLY A 15 11.24 4.41 -3.30
N GLU A 16 10.64 3.26 -3.60
CA GLU A 16 10.24 2.92 -4.96
C GLU A 16 8.82 3.41 -5.25
N ARG A 17 8.53 3.65 -6.52
CA ARG A 17 7.20 4.05 -6.95
C ARG A 17 6.26 2.85 -6.94
N VAL A 18 5.04 3.10 -6.52
CA VAL A 18 4.04 2.06 -6.41
C VAL A 18 2.69 2.60 -6.88
N MET A 19 1.95 1.75 -7.58
CA MET A 19 0.55 2.02 -7.90
C MET A 19 -0.32 1.33 -6.84
N VAL A 20 -1.24 2.09 -6.27
CA VAL A 20 -2.16 1.58 -5.25
C VAL A 20 -3.56 1.57 -5.83
N LYS A 21 -4.22 0.42 -5.79
CA LYS A 21 -5.62 0.27 -6.20
C LYS A 21 -6.45 -0.11 -4.99
N ILE A 22 -7.56 0.59 -4.81
CA ILE A 22 -8.46 0.39 -3.67
C ILE A 22 -9.79 -0.12 -4.20
N TYR A 23 -10.19 -1.32 -3.75
CA TYR A 23 -11.40 -2.01 -4.20
C TYR A 23 -12.52 -2.03 -3.16
N GLY A 24 -12.25 -1.52 -1.96
CA GLY A 24 -13.20 -1.60 -0.85
C GLY A 24 -14.42 -0.70 -0.96
N MET A 25 -14.51 0.14 -1.99
CA MET A 25 -15.61 1.06 -2.16
C MET A 25 -16.68 0.46 -3.10
N ARG A 26 -17.94 0.68 -2.74
CA ARG A 26 -19.09 0.16 -3.49
C ARG A 26 -19.06 0.65 -4.93
N ASN A 27 -18.97 -0.26 -5.89
CA ASN A 27 -18.97 0.03 -7.33
C ASN A 27 -17.92 1.05 -7.77
N LYS A 28 -16.89 1.27 -6.96
CA LYS A 28 -15.83 2.21 -7.29
C LYS A 28 -14.48 1.58 -7.00
N THR A 29 -13.58 1.75 -7.94
CA THR A 29 -12.18 1.42 -7.76
C THR A 29 -11.39 2.71 -7.81
N ASP A 30 -10.66 3.00 -6.76
CA ASP A 30 -9.79 4.16 -6.72
C ASP A 30 -8.36 3.73 -6.95
N SER A 31 -7.57 4.55 -7.62
CA SER A 31 -6.17 4.25 -7.83
C SER A 31 -5.33 5.51 -7.85
N PHE A 32 -4.10 5.40 -7.39
CA PHE A 32 -3.14 6.49 -7.45
C PHE A 32 -1.72 5.94 -7.46
N VAL A 33 -0.77 6.79 -7.84
CA VAL A 33 0.65 6.44 -7.86
C VAL A 33 1.35 7.29 -6.81
N GLY A 34 2.24 6.66 -6.06
CA GLY A 34 3.03 7.33 -5.06
C GLY A 34 4.35 6.64 -4.82
N THR A 35 5.05 7.08 -3.78
CA THR A 35 6.32 6.48 -3.37
C THR A 35 6.12 5.81 -2.02
N LEU A 36 6.54 4.56 -1.92
CA LEU A 36 6.49 3.83 -0.65
C LEU A 36 7.47 4.48 0.32
N LYS A 37 6.96 4.96 1.45
CA LYS A 37 7.76 5.78 2.35
C LYS A 37 8.15 5.08 3.64
N ASP A 38 7.19 4.81 4.51
CA ASP A 38 7.47 4.25 5.83
C ASP A 38 6.73 2.94 6.04
N ILE A 39 7.38 2.02 6.74
CA ILE A 39 6.83 0.71 7.07
C ILE A 39 6.77 0.60 8.59
N TYR A 40 5.56 0.44 9.10
CA TYR A 40 5.30 0.27 10.53
C TYR A 40 4.80 -1.15 10.81
N PRO A 41 4.73 -1.57 12.07
CA PRO A 41 4.31 -2.94 12.38
C PRO A 41 2.92 -3.34 11.87
N GLN A 42 1.99 -2.39 11.77
CA GLN A 42 0.61 -2.68 11.37
C GLN A 42 0.16 -1.94 10.13
N ILE A 43 0.86 -0.86 9.76
CA ILE A 43 0.49 -0.03 8.61
C ILE A 43 1.73 0.36 7.83
N PHE A 44 1.51 0.84 6.62
CA PHE A 44 2.56 1.47 5.82
C PHE A 44 2.03 2.76 5.22
N THR A 45 2.94 3.63 4.78
CA THR A 45 2.56 4.92 4.21
C THR A 45 3.07 5.07 2.79
N VAL A 46 2.28 5.77 1.98
CA VAL A 46 2.62 6.09 0.59
C VAL A 46 2.51 7.58 0.41
N ASP A 47 3.58 8.18 -0.09
CA ASP A 47 3.64 9.62 -0.36
C ASP A 47 3.20 9.86 -1.81
N THR A 48 2.08 10.55 -1.98
CA THR A 48 1.53 10.86 -3.30
C THR A 48 2.06 12.16 -3.89
N GLY A 49 2.94 12.85 -3.16
CA GLY A 49 3.42 14.16 -3.55
C GLY A 49 2.57 15.31 -2.98
N ALA A 50 1.28 15.09 -2.86
CA ALA A 50 0.35 16.08 -2.28
C ALA A 50 0.03 15.76 -0.83
N THR A 51 0.03 14.48 -0.47
CA THR A 51 -0.32 14.04 0.88
C THR A 51 0.32 12.69 1.17
N LEU A 52 0.36 12.33 2.44
CA LEU A 52 0.83 11.03 2.91
C LEU A 52 -0.40 10.19 3.25
N LYS A 53 -0.53 9.03 2.62
CA LYS A 53 -1.65 8.13 2.86
C LYS A 53 -1.18 6.88 3.60
N SER A 54 -2.00 6.40 4.53
CA SER A 54 -1.71 5.21 5.34
C SER A 54 -2.64 4.06 4.95
N PHE A 55 -2.10 2.86 4.93
CA PHE A 55 -2.87 1.64 4.64
C PHE A 55 -2.45 0.55 5.61
N SER A 56 -3.39 -0.33 5.96
CA SER A 56 -3.07 -1.45 6.82
C SER A 56 -2.71 -2.68 6.00
N TYR A 57 -1.91 -3.57 6.58
CA TYR A 57 -1.59 -4.84 5.93
C TYR A 57 -2.81 -5.74 5.80
N SER A 58 -3.77 -5.59 6.71
CA SER A 58 -5.03 -6.34 6.65
C SER A 58 -5.80 -6.05 5.36
N ASP A 59 -5.78 -4.81 4.91
CA ASP A 59 -6.45 -4.43 3.65
C ASP A 59 -5.82 -5.11 2.45
N ILE A 60 -4.50 -5.32 2.48
CA ILE A 60 -3.82 -6.07 1.42
C ILE A 60 -4.21 -7.54 1.49
N ILE A 61 -4.23 -8.13 2.67
CA ILE A 61 -4.60 -9.53 2.86
C ILE A 61 -6.03 -9.79 2.39
N ASN A 62 -6.94 -8.86 2.68
CA ASN A 62 -8.35 -8.97 2.29
C ASN A 62 -8.59 -8.67 0.81
N GLY A 63 -7.59 -8.16 0.11
CA GLY A 63 -7.74 -7.81 -1.30
C GLY A 63 -8.41 -6.47 -1.55
N GLU A 64 -8.67 -5.69 -0.50
CA GLU A 64 -9.25 -4.35 -0.64
C GLU A 64 -8.26 -3.34 -1.18
N VAL A 65 -6.97 -3.58 -0.95
CA VAL A 65 -5.88 -2.75 -1.45
C VAL A 65 -4.90 -3.65 -2.19
N VAL A 66 -4.56 -3.27 -3.40
CA VAL A 66 -3.59 -3.99 -4.23
C VAL A 66 -2.46 -3.04 -4.61
N LEU A 67 -1.23 -3.48 -4.38
CA LEU A 67 -0.04 -2.72 -4.72
C LEU A 67 0.64 -3.32 -5.94
N SER A 68 1.10 -2.46 -6.83
CA SER A 68 1.90 -2.86 -7.99
C SER A 68 3.13 -1.95 -8.05
N PHE A 69 4.31 -2.54 -8.05
CA PHE A 69 5.53 -1.77 -8.17
C PHE A 69 5.80 -1.46 -9.65
N ILE A 70 6.17 -0.22 -9.89
CA ILE A 70 6.36 0.27 -11.26
C ILE A 70 7.83 0.23 -11.64
#